data_b969dcc3b3a87158e7cc5ddd546562cb
#
_entry.id   b969dcc3b3a87158e7cc5ddd546562cb
#
_cell.length_a   1.000
_cell.length_b   1.000
_cell.length_c   1.000
_cell.angle_alpha   90.00
_cell.angle_beta   90.00
_cell.angle_gamma   90.00
#
_symmetry.space_group_name_H-M   'P 1'
#
loop_
_entity.id
_entity.type
_entity.pdbx_description
1 polymer ?
#
loop_
_entity_poly.entity_id
_entity_poly.type
_entity_poly.pdbx_seq_one_letter_code
_entity_poly.pdbx_strand_id
1 'polypeptide(L)'
;MAEKFEIAAALRRLRQSKGLSQESFSDVACRTYISALERGMKNPTVQKLNEICDVLDIHPMTLFTLAYVGSNQQEINALFTRVLTEIDTLRADA
;
A
#
# COMPACT_ATOMS: atom_id res chain seq x y z
N MET A 1 15.20 -4.24 13.89
CA MET A 1 15.28 -4.63 12.48
C MET A 1 14.45 -3.65 11.64
N ALA A 2 15.04 -3.13 10.60
CA ALA A 2 14.32 -2.22 9.73
C ALA A 2 13.30 -3.01 8.91
N GLU A 3 12.07 -2.54 8.92
CA GLU A 3 11.02 -3.13 8.10
C GLU A 3 11.20 -2.65 6.66
N LYS A 4 11.05 -3.57 5.73
CA LYS A 4 11.06 -3.21 4.32
C LYS A 4 9.68 -2.75 3.91
N PHE A 5 9.63 -1.56 3.32
CA PHE A 5 8.41 -1.05 2.72
C PHE A 5 8.42 -1.39 1.24
N GLU A 6 7.80 -2.51 0.89
CA GLU A 6 7.84 -3.03 -0.47
C GLU A 6 6.56 -2.69 -1.24
N ILE A 7 6.41 -1.40 -1.53
CA ILE A 7 5.21 -0.90 -2.19
C ILE A 7 5.06 -1.45 -3.62
N ALA A 8 6.18 -1.65 -4.32
CA ALA A 8 6.16 -2.13 -5.70
C ALA A 8 5.55 -3.53 -5.80
N ALA A 9 6.03 -4.44 -4.96
CA ALA A 9 5.54 -5.81 -4.94
C ALA A 9 4.09 -5.87 -4.46
N ALA A 10 3.75 -5.07 -3.45
CA ALA A 10 2.39 -5.03 -2.91
C ALA A 10 1.40 -4.54 -3.96
N LEU A 11 1.74 -3.47 -4.67
CA LEU A 11 0.87 -2.92 -5.72
C LEU A 11 0.63 -3.95 -6.83
N ARG A 12 1.71 -4.57 -7.30
CA ARG A 12 1.60 -5.56 -8.36
C ARG A 12 0.71 -6.72 -7.94
N ARG A 13 0.90 -7.21 -6.72
CA ARG A 13 0.12 -8.32 -6.20
C ARG A 13 -1.37 -7.98 -6.12
N LEU A 14 -1.71 -6.79 -5.62
CA LEU A 14 -3.09 -6.33 -5.52
C LEU A 14 -3.71 -6.14 -6.90
N ARG A 15 -2.97 -5.53 -7.83
CA ARG A 15 -3.45 -5.34 -9.20
C ARG A 15 -3.78 -6.69 -9.84
N GLN A 16 -2.87 -7.64 -9.73
CA GLN A 16 -3.06 -8.96 -10.32
C GLN A 16 -4.22 -9.70 -9.68
N SER A 17 -4.38 -9.58 -8.37
CA SER A 17 -5.49 -10.22 -7.65
C SER A 17 -6.85 -9.68 -8.08
N LYS A 18 -6.90 -8.44 -8.54
CA LYS A 18 -8.13 -7.80 -9.05
C LYS A 18 -8.34 -8.05 -10.54
N GLY A 19 -7.41 -8.75 -11.20
CA GLY A 19 -7.51 -9.00 -12.62
C GLY A 19 -7.29 -7.77 -13.50
N LEU A 20 -6.63 -6.74 -12.97
CA LEU A 20 -6.42 -5.49 -13.70
C LEU A 20 -5.09 -5.48 -14.44
N SER A 21 -5.06 -4.79 -15.58
CA SER A 21 -3.82 -4.53 -16.31
C SER A 21 -3.17 -3.25 -15.79
N GLN A 22 -1.92 -3.01 -16.17
CA GLN A 22 -1.26 -1.74 -15.85
C GLN A 22 -1.98 -0.55 -16.50
N GLU A 23 -2.67 -0.77 -17.61
CA GLU A 23 -3.42 0.26 -18.30
C GLU A 23 -4.73 0.63 -17.62
N SER A 24 -5.19 -0.19 -16.68
CA SER A 24 -6.42 0.07 -15.92
C SER A 24 -6.36 1.35 -15.10
N PHE A 25 -5.16 1.88 -14.88
CA PHE A 25 -4.94 3.10 -14.09
C PHE A 25 -4.84 4.37 -14.93
N SER A 26 -5.20 4.30 -16.22
CA SER A 26 -4.94 5.40 -17.18
C SER A 26 -5.53 6.74 -16.75
N ASP A 27 -6.61 6.76 -15.96
CA ASP A 27 -7.21 8.01 -15.48
C ASP A 27 -6.34 8.71 -14.43
N VAL A 28 -5.44 7.99 -13.76
CA VAL A 28 -4.63 8.55 -12.67
C VAL A 28 -3.14 8.48 -12.96
N ALA A 29 -2.69 7.55 -13.82
CA ALA A 29 -1.28 7.39 -14.13
C ALA A 29 -1.13 6.61 -15.42
N CYS A 30 -0.14 6.97 -16.23
CA CYS A 30 0.11 6.24 -17.47
C CYS A 30 0.71 4.86 -17.19
N ARG A 31 0.59 3.97 -18.17
CA ARG A 31 1.10 2.61 -18.06
C ARG A 31 2.60 2.59 -17.74
N THR A 32 3.38 3.47 -18.36
CA THR A 32 4.82 3.55 -18.12
C THR A 32 5.13 3.86 -16.67
N TYR A 33 4.37 4.78 -16.05
CA TYR A 33 4.53 5.11 -14.64
C TYR A 33 4.21 3.90 -13.76
N ILE A 34 3.08 3.24 -14.01
CA ILE A 34 2.67 2.05 -13.23
C ILE A 34 3.71 0.95 -13.36
N SER A 35 4.19 0.70 -14.58
CA SER A 35 5.23 -0.29 -14.81
C SER A 35 6.50 0.02 -14.03
N ALA A 36 6.95 1.28 -14.06
CA ALA A 36 8.14 1.72 -13.32
C ALA A 36 7.93 1.59 -11.81
N LEU A 37 6.74 1.94 -11.32
CA LEU A 37 6.39 1.83 -9.91
C LEU A 37 6.45 0.38 -9.45
N GLU A 38 5.89 -0.54 -10.24
CA GLU A 38 5.90 -1.97 -9.90
C GLU A 38 7.29 -2.59 -9.96
N ARG A 39 8.22 -1.96 -10.68
CA ARG A 39 9.63 -2.39 -10.73
C ARG A 39 10.48 -1.72 -9.65
N GLY A 40 9.87 -0.93 -8.76
CA GLY A 40 10.58 -0.27 -7.68
C GLY A 40 11.39 0.94 -8.12
N MET A 41 11.10 1.52 -9.28
CA MET A 41 11.87 2.60 -9.87
C MET A 41 11.27 3.98 -9.62
N LYS A 42 10.19 4.07 -8.82
CA LYS A 42 9.53 5.32 -8.48
C LYS A 42 9.20 5.34 -7.00
N ASN A 43 9.19 6.55 -6.43
CA ASN A 43 8.76 6.79 -5.06
C ASN A 43 7.48 7.62 -5.12
N PRO A 44 6.31 6.98 -5.14
CA PRO A 44 5.06 7.71 -5.29
C PRO A 44 4.72 8.51 -4.04
N THR A 45 3.99 9.60 -4.22
CA THR A 45 3.45 10.35 -3.09
C THR A 45 2.26 9.58 -2.49
N VAL A 46 1.90 9.94 -1.25
CA VAL A 46 0.69 9.38 -0.61
C VAL A 46 -0.54 9.70 -1.46
N GLN A 47 -0.61 10.92 -2.00
CA GLN A 47 -1.74 11.31 -2.85
C GLN A 47 -1.85 10.40 -4.08
N LYS A 48 -0.73 10.13 -4.75
CA LYS A 48 -0.73 9.25 -5.92
C LYS A 48 -1.15 7.83 -5.54
N LEU A 49 -0.69 7.33 -4.41
CA LEU A 49 -1.09 6.02 -3.93
C LEU A 49 -2.59 5.96 -3.61
N ASN A 50 -3.15 7.03 -3.05
CA ASN A 50 -4.59 7.11 -2.81
C ASN A 50 -5.37 7.02 -4.11
N GLU A 51 -4.93 7.71 -5.15
CA GLU A 51 -5.58 7.67 -6.47
C GLU A 51 -5.53 6.26 -7.07
N ILE A 52 -4.38 5.61 -6.94
CA ILE A 52 -4.21 4.22 -7.42
C ILE A 52 -5.12 3.27 -6.64
N CYS A 53 -5.22 3.44 -5.33
CA CYS A 53 -6.08 2.60 -4.50
C CYS A 53 -7.55 2.79 -4.82
N ASP A 54 -7.97 3.99 -5.24
CA ASP A 54 -9.34 4.20 -5.72
C ASP A 54 -9.64 3.34 -6.94
N VAL A 55 -8.71 3.23 -7.87
CA VAL A 55 -8.87 2.35 -9.04
C VAL A 55 -8.95 0.89 -8.62
N LEU A 56 -8.14 0.50 -7.64
CA LEU A 56 -8.16 -0.87 -7.10
C LEU A 56 -9.39 -1.17 -6.26
N ASP A 57 -10.13 -0.13 -5.87
CA ASP A 57 -11.28 -0.24 -4.96
C ASP A 57 -10.89 -0.87 -3.63
N ILE A 58 -9.78 -0.39 -3.04
CA ILE A 58 -9.31 -0.80 -1.72
C ILE A 58 -8.96 0.43 -0.90
N HIS A 59 -8.98 0.26 0.42
CA HIS A 59 -8.49 1.30 1.31
C HIS A 59 -6.96 1.39 1.19
N PRO A 60 -6.37 2.62 1.17
CA PRO A 60 -4.92 2.76 1.07
C PRO A 60 -4.15 1.99 2.14
N MET A 61 -4.71 1.83 3.32
CA MET A 61 -4.05 1.09 4.40
C MET A 61 -3.91 -0.40 4.07
N THR A 62 -4.75 -0.96 3.21
CA THR A 62 -4.56 -2.33 2.74
C THR A 62 -3.27 -2.45 1.97
N LEU A 63 -3.01 -1.50 1.08
CA LEU A 63 -1.77 -1.47 0.32
C LEU A 63 -0.56 -1.28 1.24
N PHE A 64 -0.64 -0.32 2.18
CA PHE A 64 0.46 -0.06 3.10
C PHE A 64 0.73 -1.26 4.01
N THR A 65 -0.31 -1.89 4.54
CA THR A 65 -0.14 -3.07 5.38
C THR A 65 0.59 -4.17 4.63
N LEU A 66 0.14 -4.44 3.41
CA LEU A 66 0.78 -5.45 2.58
C LEU A 66 2.24 -5.09 2.28
N ALA A 67 2.52 -3.81 2.05
CA ALA A 67 3.88 -3.34 1.76
C ALA A 67 4.81 -3.47 2.96
N TYR A 68 4.29 -3.28 4.19
CA TYR A 68 5.10 -3.35 5.40
C TYR A 68 5.33 -4.78 5.90
N VAL A 69 4.27 -5.59 5.93
CA VAL A 69 4.33 -6.90 6.61
C VAL A 69 3.89 -8.06 5.74
N GLY A 70 3.49 -7.81 4.50
CA GLY A 70 2.99 -8.88 3.65
C GLY A 70 1.65 -9.40 4.15
N SER A 71 1.38 -10.67 3.89
CA SER A 71 0.08 -11.28 4.19
C SER A 71 0.11 -12.22 5.40
N ASN A 72 1.16 -12.17 6.21
CA ASN A 72 1.25 -12.99 7.41
C ASN A 72 0.30 -12.45 8.48
N GLN A 73 -0.65 -13.27 8.92
CA GLN A 73 -1.70 -12.84 9.84
C GLN A 73 -1.15 -12.35 11.16
N GLN A 74 -0.12 -13.02 11.70
CA GLN A 74 0.48 -12.64 12.99
C GLN A 74 1.16 -11.27 12.88
N GLU A 75 1.86 -11.02 11.78
CA GLU A 75 2.53 -9.75 11.56
C GLU A 75 1.53 -8.62 11.33
N ILE A 76 0.43 -8.88 10.64
CA ILE A 76 -0.64 -7.92 10.44
C ILE A 76 -1.26 -7.55 11.79
N ASN A 77 -1.56 -8.54 12.62
CA ASN A 77 -2.12 -8.31 13.94
C ASN A 77 -1.17 -7.49 14.82
N ALA A 78 0.11 -7.79 14.78
CA ALA A 78 1.12 -7.06 15.55
C ALA A 78 1.21 -5.60 15.08
N LEU A 79 1.18 -5.35 13.79
CA LEU A 79 1.20 -4.01 13.24
C LEU A 79 -0.02 -3.19 13.70
N PHE A 80 -1.21 -3.77 13.58
CA PHE A 80 -2.43 -3.07 13.97
C PHE A 80 -2.49 -2.82 15.47
N THR A 81 -2.02 -3.77 16.28
CA THR A 81 -1.94 -3.59 17.73
C THR A 81 -1.01 -2.43 18.07
N ARG A 82 0.13 -2.34 17.40
CA ARG A 82 1.08 -1.23 17.60
C ARG A 82 0.46 0.10 17.24
N VAL A 83 -0.20 0.19 16.08
CA VAL A 83 -0.85 1.42 15.64
C VAL A 83 -1.92 1.86 16.63
N LEU A 84 -2.77 0.94 17.07
CA LEU A 84 -3.82 1.24 18.04
C LEU A 84 -3.23 1.74 19.35
N THR A 85 -2.17 1.09 19.84
CA THR A 85 -1.52 1.48 21.10
C THR A 85 -0.94 2.90 21.00
N GLU A 86 -0.31 3.21 19.87
CA GLU A 86 0.27 4.54 19.67
C GLU A 86 -0.80 5.62 19.61
N ILE A 87 -1.92 5.35 18.96
CA ILE A 87 -3.03 6.29 18.88
C ILE A 87 -3.70 6.44 20.25
N ASP A 88 -3.87 5.35 21.00
CA ASP A 88 -4.43 5.40 22.36
C ASP A 88 -3.58 6.26 23.28
N THR A 89 -2.25 6.20 23.13
CA THR A 89 -1.34 7.05 23.90
C THR A 89 -1.59 8.53 23.61
N LEU A 90 -1.79 8.87 22.34
CA LEU A 90 -2.12 10.25 21.94
C LEU A 90 -3.43 10.72 22.57
N ARG A 91 -4.44 9.88 22.60
CA ARG A 91 -5.73 10.23 23.20
C ARG A 91 -5.63 10.44 24.70
N ALA A 92 -4.78 9.67 25.36
CA ALA A 92 -4.56 9.81 26.79
C ALA A 92 -3.88 11.13 27.13
N ASP A 93 -3.08 11.69 26.21
CA ASP A 93 -2.36 12.94 26.41
C ASP A 93 -3.20 14.19 26.08
N ALA A 94 -4.38 14.01 25.53
CA ALA A 94 -5.24 15.11 25.11
C ALA A 94 -5.91 15.81 26.30
#